data_4d910a2a889a16021c45b5bcc1c1190f
#
_entry.id   4d910a2a889a16021c45b5bcc1c1190f
#
_cell.length_a   1.000
_cell.length_b   1.000
_cell.length_c   1.000
_cell.angle_alpha   90.00
_cell.angle_beta   90.00
_cell.angle_gamma   90.00
#
_symmetry.space_group_name_H-M   'P 1'
#
loop_
_entity.id
_entity.type
_entity.pdbx_description
1 polymer ?
#
loop_
_entity_poly.entity_id
_entity_poly.type
_entity_poly.pdbx_seq_one_letter_code
_entity_poly.pdbx_strand_id
1 'polypeptide(L)'
;CLLSRGLGDVYKRQFEDLASGKKISVILAPAFLANYPKEYQRVLGYLKSKGVNHICSVSFGADITTWGYLKYITEHKFFGGISQPCPAVVTYVEKYIPELIPRLMPVHSPMMCTAIYMKKYMQVTDEIAFISPCIAKKLEITDPNCGGYVSYNVTFEKMMKYIGNDYEGCEPYTDELEYGLGSLYPMPGGLRENVEHFLGKEQVVRQVEGEHEAYEYLRSYAKRIQQNKELPFMVDILNCAKGCLYGTATDPKRGTDDVMLTIAKLRNSKTSAKQEKAHFGRKSKSRSPWADTLTPEERLKNFMDAFGKLDINDFMRSYTNRAVHIEEPSEQEKNRLFTEMKKDTYEEQHRDCESCGYSSCTNMVRAIHNGVNVKENCVHYVRGMAEEEAKKIAELRDQERTEQEIRQQKITDITDRFITLSDNIAELNTANEESANEATNLAQYIQDISRLCDELNESIRIMSDFISVYKKSNEDISAIAGQTNLLSLNASIEAARAGENGRGFAVVAEEIRTLSDSTKDLLTQNDQKAEAILPKICLLYTS
;
A
#
# COMPACT_ATOMS: atom_id res chain seq x y z
N CYS A 1 -1.59 5.21 -10.49
CA CYS A 1 -0.62 5.60 -11.52
C CYS A 1 -0.20 7.08 -11.47
N LEU A 2 -1.09 8.00 -11.09
CA LEU A 2 -0.76 9.44 -10.94
C LEU A 2 0.15 9.71 -9.71
N LEU A 3 0.02 8.93 -8.66
CA LEU A 3 0.90 9.00 -7.47
C LEU A 3 2.34 8.54 -7.76
N SER A 4 2.54 7.64 -8.73
CA SER A 4 3.88 7.15 -9.07
C SER A 4 4.70 8.14 -9.91
N ARG A 5 4.06 9.01 -10.71
CA ARG A 5 4.75 10.02 -11.53
C ARG A 5 5.35 11.17 -10.72
N GLY A 6 4.77 11.50 -9.56
CA GLY A 6 5.31 12.53 -8.66
C GLY A 6 6.32 12.01 -7.62
N LEU A 7 6.48 10.69 -7.50
CA LEU A 7 7.37 10.04 -6.52
C LEU A 7 8.75 9.69 -7.10
N GLY A 8 8.94 9.86 -8.41
CA GLY A 8 10.18 9.48 -9.11
C GLY A 8 11.44 10.16 -8.56
N ASP A 9 11.32 11.38 -8.05
CA ASP A 9 12.47 12.23 -7.78
C ASP A 9 12.73 12.52 -6.30
N VAL A 10 11.83 12.12 -5.38
CA VAL A 10 11.96 12.47 -3.95
C VAL A 10 13.21 11.84 -3.32
N TYR A 11 13.55 10.60 -3.67
CA TYR A 11 14.75 9.93 -3.14
C TYR A 11 16.05 10.52 -3.71
N LYS A 12 16.06 10.98 -4.95
CA LYS A 12 17.21 11.69 -5.55
C LYS A 12 17.40 13.02 -4.87
N ARG A 13 16.32 13.79 -4.71
CA ARG A 13 16.35 15.10 -4.07
C ARG A 13 16.95 15.05 -2.66
N GLN A 14 16.65 14.01 -1.87
CA GLN A 14 17.26 13.85 -0.54
C GLN A 14 18.78 13.75 -0.63
N PHE A 15 19.31 12.92 -1.53
CA PHE A 15 20.77 12.77 -1.70
C PHE A 15 21.40 13.99 -2.35
N GLU A 16 20.71 14.68 -3.25
CA GLU A 16 21.13 15.96 -3.84
C GLU A 16 21.18 17.06 -2.78
N ASP A 17 20.15 17.17 -1.95
CA ASP A 17 20.09 18.12 -0.83
C ASP A 17 21.22 17.83 0.18
N LEU A 18 21.47 16.55 0.50
CA LEU A 18 22.56 16.14 1.38
C LEU A 18 23.93 16.49 0.79
N ALA A 19 24.14 16.21 -0.50
CA ALA A 19 25.37 16.55 -1.23
C ALA A 19 25.60 18.07 -1.34
N SER A 20 24.53 18.86 -1.34
CA SER A 20 24.60 20.34 -1.30
C SER A 20 24.93 20.90 0.09
N GLY A 21 25.14 20.06 1.10
CA GLY A 21 25.48 20.44 2.47
C GLY A 21 24.28 20.71 3.37
N LYS A 22 23.07 20.38 2.95
CA LYS A 22 21.87 20.46 3.78
C LYS A 22 21.96 19.41 4.90
N LYS A 23 21.72 19.81 6.14
CA LYS A 23 21.72 18.89 7.28
C LYS A 23 20.46 18.03 7.25
N ILE A 24 20.64 16.72 7.13
CA ILE A 24 19.57 15.75 7.09
C ILE A 24 19.82 14.69 8.17
N SER A 25 18.77 14.39 8.93
CA SER A 25 18.68 13.24 9.82
C SER A 25 17.68 12.23 9.29
N VAL A 26 17.88 10.95 9.57
CA VAL A 26 17.07 9.85 9.03
C VAL A 26 16.32 9.17 10.16
N ILE A 27 15.04 8.93 9.93
CA ILE A 27 14.24 7.98 10.72
C ILE A 27 13.90 6.78 9.85
N LEU A 28 14.00 5.58 10.44
CA LEU A 28 13.97 4.32 9.69
C LEU A 28 12.84 3.43 10.19
N ALA A 29 11.95 3.01 9.29
CA ALA A 29 10.88 2.09 9.64
C ALA A 29 11.46 0.72 10.07
N PRO A 30 10.94 0.10 11.15
CA PRO A 30 11.41 -1.21 11.63
C PRO A 30 11.31 -2.32 10.58
N ALA A 31 10.36 -2.20 9.65
CA ALA A 31 10.22 -3.09 8.51
C ALA A 31 11.49 -3.18 7.65
N PHE A 32 12.37 -2.16 7.67
CA PHE A 32 13.63 -2.19 6.92
C PHE A 32 14.56 -3.28 7.43
N LEU A 33 14.75 -3.36 8.76
CA LEU A 33 15.54 -4.43 9.38
C LEU A 33 15.00 -5.82 9.03
N ALA A 34 13.67 -5.97 9.01
CA ALA A 34 13.04 -7.25 8.68
C ALA A 34 13.22 -7.64 7.21
N ASN A 35 13.19 -6.65 6.31
CA ASN A 35 13.36 -6.87 4.87
C ASN A 35 14.83 -6.99 4.46
N TYR A 36 15.75 -6.34 5.17
CA TYR A 36 17.18 -6.26 4.83
C TYR A 36 18.07 -6.59 6.04
N PRO A 37 17.90 -7.75 6.69
CA PRO A 37 18.59 -8.06 7.97
C PRO A 37 20.11 -8.16 7.84
N LYS A 38 20.61 -8.54 6.67
CA LYS A 38 22.06 -8.68 6.40
C LYS A 38 22.68 -7.36 5.99
N GLU A 39 21.93 -6.54 5.27
CA GLU A 39 22.35 -5.25 4.70
C GLU A 39 22.20 -4.10 5.71
N TYR A 40 21.28 -4.24 6.66
CA TYR A 40 20.80 -3.19 7.55
C TYR A 40 21.91 -2.30 8.11
N GLN A 41 22.84 -2.86 8.87
CA GLN A 41 23.87 -2.07 9.54
C GLN A 41 24.84 -1.38 8.57
N ARG A 42 25.15 -2.01 7.44
CA ARG A 42 26.03 -1.43 6.42
C ARG A 42 25.34 -0.32 5.64
N VAL A 43 24.02 -0.45 5.39
CA VAL A 43 23.22 0.64 4.80
C VAL A 43 23.18 1.85 5.74
N LEU A 44 23.05 1.66 7.06
CA LEU A 44 23.16 2.75 8.02
C LEU A 44 24.55 3.40 7.98
N GLY A 45 25.61 2.59 7.90
CA GLY A 45 26.98 3.08 7.73
C GLY A 45 27.18 3.89 6.43
N TYR A 46 26.58 3.42 5.34
CA TYR A 46 26.57 4.17 4.07
C TYR A 46 25.90 5.54 4.23
N LEU A 47 24.73 5.60 4.87
CA LEU A 47 24.04 6.86 5.11
C LEU A 47 24.89 7.83 5.95
N LYS A 48 25.56 7.32 6.99
CA LYS A 48 26.52 8.12 7.80
C LYS A 48 27.69 8.62 6.95
N SER A 49 28.25 7.78 6.10
CA SER A 49 29.37 8.18 5.19
C SER A 49 28.97 9.27 4.19
N LYS A 50 27.67 9.38 3.87
CA LYS A 50 27.12 10.45 3.01
C LYS A 50 26.78 11.71 3.78
N GLY A 51 27.02 11.77 5.10
CA GLY A 51 26.82 12.97 5.91
C GLY A 51 25.47 13.06 6.62
N VAL A 52 24.71 11.95 6.70
CA VAL A 52 23.50 11.92 7.53
C VAL A 52 23.89 12.13 9.01
N ASN A 53 23.26 13.11 9.65
CA ASN A 53 23.63 13.53 10.99
C ASN A 53 23.16 12.52 12.07
N HIS A 54 21.86 12.25 12.14
CA HIS A 54 21.29 11.29 13.07
C HIS A 54 20.54 10.17 12.31
N ILE A 55 20.60 8.94 12.86
CA ILE A 55 19.86 7.78 12.35
C ILE A 55 19.13 7.15 13.53
N CYS A 56 17.79 7.24 13.53
CA CYS A 56 16.94 6.74 14.61
C CYS A 56 15.90 5.77 14.07
N SER A 57 15.67 4.67 14.78
CA SER A 57 14.58 3.75 14.44
C SER A 57 13.23 4.33 14.85
N VAL A 58 12.25 4.20 13.94
CA VAL A 58 10.84 4.49 14.23
C VAL A 58 10.25 3.52 15.27
N SER A 59 10.96 2.43 15.60
CA SER A 59 10.59 1.55 16.70
C SER A 59 10.47 2.29 18.03
N PHE A 60 11.35 3.25 18.30
CA PHE A 60 11.27 4.10 19.48
C PHE A 60 10.00 4.97 19.48
N GLY A 61 9.66 5.56 18.35
CA GLY A 61 8.41 6.30 18.21
C GLY A 61 7.17 5.42 18.33
N ALA A 62 7.27 4.14 17.98
CA ALA A 62 6.19 3.18 18.17
C ALA A 62 5.99 2.85 19.67
N ASP A 63 7.07 2.79 20.45
CA ASP A 63 6.97 2.70 21.90
C ASP A 63 6.29 3.95 22.47
N ILE A 64 6.65 5.16 22.02
CA ILE A 64 5.97 6.41 22.41
C ILE A 64 4.48 6.37 22.01
N THR A 65 4.16 5.89 20.82
CA THR A 65 2.76 5.78 20.36
C THR A 65 1.98 4.83 21.26
N THR A 66 2.55 3.68 21.62
CA THR A 66 1.95 2.72 22.56
C THR A 66 1.73 3.37 23.93
N TRP A 67 2.76 4.03 24.46
CA TRP A 67 2.66 4.77 25.71
C TRP A 67 1.54 5.82 25.67
N GLY A 68 1.49 6.62 24.60
CA GLY A 68 0.48 7.65 24.43
C GLY A 68 -0.94 7.05 24.34
N TYR A 69 -1.12 5.93 23.63
CA TYR A 69 -2.40 5.24 23.55
C TYR A 69 -2.85 4.73 24.92
N LEU A 70 -2.00 4.00 25.63
CA LEU A 70 -2.33 3.43 26.94
C LEU A 70 -2.63 4.54 27.95
N LYS A 71 -1.83 5.59 27.97
CA LYS A 71 -2.02 6.76 28.84
C LYS A 71 -3.34 7.46 28.51
N TYR A 72 -3.58 7.79 27.25
CA TYR A 72 -4.81 8.47 26.82
C TYR A 72 -6.06 7.66 27.14
N ILE A 73 -6.06 6.36 26.82
CA ILE A 73 -7.20 5.48 27.09
C ILE A 73 -7.49 5.43 28.59
N THR A 74 -6.46 5.29 29.42
CA THR A 74 -6.61 5.19 30.87
C THR A 74 -7.12 6.50 31.48
N GLU A 75 -6.54 7.64 31.10
CA GLU A 75 -6.88 8.95 31.64
C GLU A 75 -8.29 9.42 31.21
N HIS A 76 -8.68 9.11 29.96
CA HIS A 76 -9.95 9.59 29.39
C HIS A 76 -11.04 8.52 29.32
N LYS A 77 -10.76 7.29 29.77
CA LYS A 77 -11.65 6.12 29.63
C LYS A 77 -12.13 5.94 28.19
N PHE A 78 -11.22 6.13 27.23
CA PHE A 78 -11.49 6.17 25.80
C PHE A 78 -11.41 4.76 25.20
N PHE A 79 -12.47 3.98 25.38
CA PHE A 79 -12.59 2.64 24.78
C PHE A 79 -13.08 2.71 23.33
N GLY A 80 -12.67 1.74 22.53
CA GLY A 80 -13.08 1.65 21.12
C GLY A 80 -12.32 2.62 20.21
N GLY A 81 -11.17 3.12 20.65
CA GLY A 81 -10.31 3.96 19.82
C GLY A 81 -9.74 3.19 18.62
N ILE A 82 -9.72 3.81 17.47
CA ILE A 82 -9.16 3.26 16.22
C ILE A 82 -7.70 3.71 16.11
N SER A 83 -6.76 2.76 15.98
CA SER A 83 -5.36 3.08 15.78
C SER A 83 -5.15 3.83 14.45
N GLN A 84 -4.17 4.72 14.40
CA GLN A 84 -3.97 5.61 13.26
C GLN A 84 -2.57 5.55 12.60
N PRO A 85 -1.72 4.53 12.78
CA PRO A 85 -0.39 4.52 12.15
C PRO A 85 -0.46 4.39 10.62
N CYS A 86 -1.61 4.01 10.07
CA CYS A 86 -1.82 3.84 8.65
C CYS A 86 -2.51 5.07 8.02
N PRO A 87 -1.80 5.88 7.19
CA PRO A 87 -2.38 7.06 6.57
C PRO A 87 -3.54 6.75 5.61
N ALA A 88 -3.55 5.56 4.99
CA ALA A 88 -4.64 5.16 4.11
C ALA A 88 -5.95 4.99 4.89
N VAL A 89 -5.88 4.37 6.08
CA VAL A 89 -7.02 4.23 7.00
C VAL A 89 -7.52 5.59 7.47
N VAL A 90 -6.62 6.46 7.93
CA VAL A 90 -6.98 7.83 8.38
C VAL A 90 -7.66 8.60 7.26
N THR A 91 -7.06 8.61 6.07
CA THR A 91 -7.63 9.32 4.90
C THR A 91 -8.98 8.75 4.51
N TYR A 92 -9.18 7.43 4.63
CA TYR A 92 -10.47 6.82 4.36
C TYR A 92 -11.53 7.26 5.36
N VAL A 93 -11.20 7.28 6.65
CA VAL A 93 -12.11 7.78 7.70
C VAL A 93 -12.46 9.24 7.45
N GLU A 94 -11.46 10.10 7.24
CA GLU A 94 -11.67 11.54 7.01
C GLU A 94 -12.56 11.83 5.79
N LYS A 95 -12.46 11.00 4.74
CA LYS A 95 -13.18 11.24 3.47
C LYS A 95 -14.53 10.54 3.37
N TYR A 96 -14.64 9.32 3.91
CA TYR A 96 -15.79 8.46 3.61
C TYR A 96 -16.59 8.05 4.84
N ILE A 97 -16.04 8.17 6.04
CA ILE A 97 -16.72 7.84 7.30
C ILE A 97 -16.34 8.87 8.37
N PRO A 98 -16.60 10.16 8.15
CA PRO A 98 -16.13 11.22 9.06
C PRO A 98 -16.74 11.13 10.46
N GLU A 99 -17.84 10.40 10.64
CA GLU A 99 -18.42 10.09 11.96
C GLU A 99 -17.49 9.23 12.84
N LEU A 100 -16.49 8.57 12.26
CA LEU A 100 -15.45 7.85 13.01
C LEU A 100 -14.25 8.72 13.40
N ILE A 101 -14.15 9.96 12.94
CA ILE A 101 -13.06 10.87 13.31
C ILE A 101 -12.91 10.98 14.83
N PRO A 102 -13.98 11.13 15.63
CA PRO A 102 -13.87 11.20 17.09
C PRO A 102 -13.37 9.89 17.74
N ARG A 103 -13.27 8.81 16.98
CA ARG A 103 -12.77 7.52 17.43
C ARG A 103 -11.34 7.23 17.00
N LEU A 104 -10.76 8.03 16.12
CA LEU A 104 -9.33 7.91 15.81
C LEU A 104 -8.51 8.25 17.05
N MET A 105 -7.52 7.42 17.38
CA MET A 105 -6.64 7.68 18.51
C MET A 105 -5.91 9.00 18.31
N PRO A 106 -6.04 9.97 19.24
CA PRO A 106 -5.49 11.31 19.07
C PRO A 106 -4.01 11.39 19.45
N VAL A 107 -3.21 10.41 19.04
CA VAL A 107 -1.77 10.36 19.26
C VAL A 107 -1.10 10.16 17.90
N HIS A 108 0.00 10.85 17.66
CA HIS A 108 0.75 10.76 16.41
C HIS A 108 1.25 9.34 16.11
N SER A 109 1.44 9.04 14.83
CA SER A 109 2.00 7.77 14.38
C SER A 109 3.44 7.59 14.88
N PRO A 110 3.95 6.35 14.91
CA PRO A 110 5.35 6.07 15.26
C PRO A 110 6.37 6.94 14.51
N MET A 111 6.16 7.17 13.22
CA MET A 111 7.01 8.05 12.41
C MET A 111 7.03 9.47 12.98
N MET A 112 5.86 10.03 13.23
CA MET A 112 5.73 11.39 13.75
C MET A 112 6.21 11.49 15.20
N CYS A 113 5.93 10.49 16.03
CA CYS A 113 6.44 10.45 17.41
C CYS A 113 7.97 10.46 17.46
N THR A 114 8.65 9.71 16.57
CA THR A 114 10.12 9.76 16.46
C THR A 114 10.59 11.15 16.05
N ALA A 115 9.97 11.73 15.01
CA ALA A 115 10.37 13.05 14.51
C ALA A 115 10.15 14.16 15.55
N ILE A 116 9.02 14.14 16.25
CA ILE A 116 8.71 15.08 17.34
C ILE A 116 9.74 14.94 18.47
N TYR A 117 10.06 13.70 18.87
CA TYR A 117 11.06 13.45 19.90
C TYR A 117 12.43 14.02 19.49
N MET A 118 12.87 13.75 18.27
CA MET A 118 14.13 14.30 17.75
C MET A 118 14.13 15.83 17.77
N LYS A 119 13.04 16.46 17.31
CA LYS A 119 12.94 17.92 17.25
C LYS A 119 12.85 18.58 18.64
N LYS A 120 11.99 18.05 19.53
CA LYS A 120 11.68 18.71 20.81
C LYS A 120 12.58 18.27 21.95
N TYR A 121 12.93 16.99 22.02
CA TYR A 121 13.68 16.41 23.15
C TYR A 121 15.16 16.22 22.86
N MET A 122 15.53 15.91 21.60
CA MET A 122 16.93 15.88 21.16
C MET A 122 17.40 17.21 20.55
N GLN A 123 16.50 18.18 20.35
CA GLN A 123 16.78 19.51 19.76
C GLN A 123 17.42 19.44 18.36
N VAL A 124 17.12 18.41 17.59
CA VAL A 124 17.60 18.24 16.23
C VAL A 124 16.94 19.27 15.30
N THR A 125 17.75 20.12 14.69
CA THR A 125 17.27 21.17 13.76
C THR A 125 17.21 20.71 12.30
N ASP A 126 17.82 19.58 11.98
CA ASP A 126 17.97 19.04 10.61
C ASP A 126 16.61 18.75 9.97
N GLU A 127 16.58 18.73 8.63
CA GLU A 127 15.47 18.12 7.90
C GLU A 127 15.40 16.60 8.21
N ILE A 128 14.20 16.06 8.39
CA ILE A 128 14.03 14.64 8.69
C ILE A 128 13.55 13.89 7.45
N ALA A 129 14.30 12.86 7.07
CA ALA A 129 13.92 11.93 6.01
C ALA A 129 13.43 10.61 6.61
N PHE A 130 12.26 10.15 6.18
CA PHE A 130 11.71 8.87 6.59
C PHE A 130 11.97 7.80 5.53
N ILE A 131 12.73 6.77 5.90
CA ILE A 131 12.92 5.56 5.08
C ILE A 131 11.77 4.60 5.36
N SER A 132 10.92 4.40 4.36
CA SER A 132 9.54 3.96 4.49
C SER A 132 9.21 2.71 3.66
N PRO A 133 8.42 1.77 4.19
CA PRO A 133 7.82 0.69 3.42
C PRO A 133 6.58 1.12 2.63
N CYS A 134 6.20 2.41 2.66
CA CYS A 134 4.85 2.82 2.26
C CYS A 134 4.82 4.15 1.50
N ILE A 135 4.18 4.16 0.33
CA ILE A 135 3.96 5.38 -0.46
C ILE A 135 2.91 6.31 0.19
N ALA A 136 1.93 5.75 0.90
CA ALA A 136 0.87 6.52 1.54
C ALA A 136 1.35 7.40 2.70
N LYS A 137 2.56 7.18 3.24
CA LYS A 137 3.16 8.04 4.27
C LYS A 137 3.33 9.49 3.80
N LYS A 138 3.38 9.72 2.50
CA LYS A 138 3.35 11.08 1.94
C LYS A 138 2.10 11.84 2.37
N LEU A 139 0.94 11.18 2.46
CA LEU A 139 -0.31 11.81 2.90
C LEU A 139 -0.21 12.34 4.33
N GLU A 140 0.43 11.59 5.21
CA GLU A 140 0.65 12.02 6.60
C GLU A 140 1.71 13.13 6.71
N ILE A 141 2.80 13.03 5.94
CA ILE A 141 3.86 14.04 5.93
C ILE A 141 3.34 15.40 5.45
N THR A 142 2.42 15.41 4.49
CA THR A 142 1.81 16.64 3.94
C THR A 142 0.54 17.08 4.66
N ASP A 143 0.09 16.34 5.68
CA ASP A 143 -1.07 16.71 6.47
C ASP A 143 -0.73 17.89 7.40
N PRO A 144 -1.44 19.03 7.32
CA PRO A 144 -1.23 20.17 8.21
C PRO A 144 -1.32 19.82 9.69
N ASN A 145 -2.16 18.83 10.07
CA ASN A 145 -2.31 18.36 11.44
C ASN A 145 -1.08 17.60 11.97
N CYS A 146 -0.10 17.31 11.12
CA CYS A 146 1.12 16.60 11.48
C CYS A 146 2.34 17.51 11.71
N GLY A 147 2.18 18.84 11.61
CA GLY A 147 3.18 19.84 12.02
C GLY A 147 4.45 19.90 11.16
N GLY A 148 4.51 19.20 10.02
CA GLY A 148 5.63 19.31 9.06
C GLY A 148 6.99 18.83 9.58
N TYR A 149 7.03 17.96 10.59
CA TYR A 149 8.28 17.49 11.19
C TYR A 149 9.14 16.61 10.28
N VAL A 150 8.54 15.98 9.26
CA VAL A 150 9.21 15.10 8.30
C VAL A 150 9.13 15.71 6.91
N SER A 151 10.27 15.80 6.22
CA SER A 151 10.40 16.51 4.93
C SER A 151 10.41 15.56 3.74
N TYR A 152 10.89 14.31 3.92
CA TYR A 152 11.08 13.37 2.82
C TYR A 152 10.48 12.00 3.17
N ASN A 153 9.76 11.39 2.20
CA ASN A 153 9.35 9.99 2.25
C ASN A 153 10.17 9.18 1.23
N VAL A 154 11.15 8.44 1.71
CA VAL A 154 12.07 7.64 0.88
C VAL A 154 11.69 6.18 0.97
N THR A 155 11.29 5.57 -0.13
CA THR A 155 10.86 4.18 -0.14
C THR A 155 12.03 3.21 -0.16
N PHE A 156 11.87 2.03 0.47
CA PHE A 156 12.91 1.00 0.54
C PHE A 156 13.42 0.60 -0.85
N GLU A 157 12.52 0.25 -1.74
CA GLU A 157 12.86 -0.21 -3.08
C GLU A 157 13.68 0.84 -3.84
N LYS A 158 13.23 2.09 -3.82
CA LYS A 158 13.92 3.16 -4.55
C LYS A 158 15.26 3.52 -3.92
N MET A 159 15.33 3.53 -2.58
CA MET A 159 16.59 3.75 -1.88
C MET A 159 17.60 2.65 -2.22
N MET A 160 17.23 1.38 -2.07
CA MET A 160 18.13 0.26 -2.35
C MET A 160 18.55 0.22 -3.81
N LYS A 161 17.64 0.54 -4.73
CA LYS A 161 17.99 0.67 -6.16
C LYS A 161 18.97 1.81 -6.43
N TYR A 162 18.86 2.92 -5.71
CA TYR A 162 19.74 4.07 -5.86
C TYR A 162 21.15 3.82 -5.33
N ILE A 163 21.26 3.23 -4.14
CA ILE A 163 22.55 2.94 -3.50
C ILE A 163 23.25 1.71 -4.09
N GLY A 164 22.50 0.84 -4.81
CA GLY A 164 23.07 -0.38 -5.38
C GLY A 164 23.81 -1.20 -4.34
N ASN A 165 25.07 -1.54 -4.61
CA ASN A 165 25.97 -2.27 -3.71
C ASN A 165 26.99 -1.37 -2.98
N ASP A 166 26.88 -0.05 -3.09
CA ASP A 166 27.83 0.90 -2.50
C ASP A 166 27.95 0.81 -0.97
N TYR A 167 26.96 0.19 -0.32
CA TYR A 167 26.95 -0.03 1.14
C TYR A 167 27.85 -1.20 1.58
N GLU A 168 28.21 -2.13 0.69
CA GLU A 168 28.93 -3.37 1.06
C GLU A 168 30.30 -3.11 1.72
N GLY A 169 30.98 -2.05 1.29
CA GLY A 169 32.26 -1.61 1.85
C GLY A 169 32.18 -0.68 3.05
N CYS A 170 30.97 -0.34 3.50
CA CYS A 170 30.80 0.61 4.60
C CYS A 170 30.90 -0.07 5.97
N GLU A 171 31.47 0.65 6.95
CA GLU A 171 31.48 0.23 8.34
C GLU A 171 30.05 0.13 8.89
N PRO A 172 29.73 -0.94 9.62
CA PRO A 172 28.41 -1.10 10.22
C PRO A 172 28.07 0.04 11.20
N TYR A 173 26.83 0.53 11.15
CA TYR A 173 26.31 1.52 12.09
C TYR A 173 25.03 1.00 12.72
N THR A 174 24.68 1.51 13.91
CA THR A 174 23.49 1.09 14.67
C THR A 174 22.58 2.27 14.95
N ASP A 175 21.33 1.96 15.27
CA ASP A 175 20.35 2.97 15.71
C ASP A 175 20.85 3.75 16.94
N GLU A 176 20.58 5.04 16.96
CA GLU A 176 20.99 5.94 18.03
C GLU A 176 20.00 5.94 19.23
N LEU A 177 18.78 5.45 19.04
CA LEU A 177 17.76 5.34 20.07
C LEU A 177 17.47 3.88 20.42
N GLU A 178 17.51 3.56 21.70
CA GLU A 178 17.07 2.26 22.20
C GLU A 178 15.55 2.15 22.13
N TYR A 179 15.05 0.99 21.72
CA TYR A 179 13.64 0.71 21.55
C TYR A 179 13.26 -0.69 22.05
N GLY A 180 11.98 -0.86 22.34
CA GLY A 180 11.41 -2.12 22.81
C GLY A 180 10.57 -2.83 21.75
N LEU A 181 9.33 -3.14 22.12
CA LEU A 181 8.38 -3.87 21.28
C LEU A 181 7.76 -3.02 20.16
N GLY A 182 8.01 -1.72 20.13
CA GLY A 182 7.64 -0.88 18.99
C GLY A 182 8.20 -1.35 17.66
N SER A 183 9.29 -2.14 17.70
CA SER A 183 9.83 -2.82 16.52
C SER A 183 8.86 -3.81 15.86
N LEU A 184 7.82 -4.26 16.55
CA LEU A 184 6.81 -5.19 16.06
C LEU A 184 5.66 -4.52 15.29
N TYR A 185 5.51 -3.20 15.39
CA TYR A 185 4.43 -2.46 14.74
C TYR A 185 4.25 -2.74 13.24
N PRO A 186 5.30 -3.02 12.46
CA PRO A 186 5.11 -3.32 11.04
C PRO A 186 4.39 -4.65 10.76
N MET A 187 4.38 -5.58 11.71
CA MET A 187 3.72 -6.87 11.51
C MET A 187 2.21 -6.76 11.77
N PRO A 188 1.42 -7.64 11.15
CA PRO A 188 0.02 -7.82 11.51
C PRO A 188 -0.15 -8.08 13.00
N GLY A 189 -0.98 -7.29 13.67
CA GLY A 189 -1.17 -7.38 15.11
C GLY A 189 -0.01 -6.90 15.97
N GLY A 190 0.96 -6.19 15.38
CA GLY A 190 2.12 -5.70 16.14
C GLY A 190 1.74 -4.73 17.26
N LEU A 191 0.77 -3.86 17.04
CA LEU A 191 0.23 -3.00 18.08
C LEU A 191 -0.53 -3.81 19.15
N ARG A 192 -1.37 -4.75 18.72
CA ARG A 192 -2.07 -5.67 19.62
C ARG A 192 -1.08 -6.35 20.57
N GLU A 193 0.01 -6.92 20.02
CA GLU A 193 1.03 -7.59 20.82
C GLU A 193 1.67 -6.66 21.84
N ASN A 194 1.95 -5.41 21.47
CA ASN A 194 2.43 -4.39 22.39
C ASN A 194 1.44 -4.15 23.54
N VAL A 195 0.17 -3.98 23.23
CA VAL A 195 -0.85 -3.71 24.25
C VAL A 195 -1.07 -4.92 25.16
N GLU A 196 -1.15 -6.13 24.59
CA GLU A 196 -1.25 -7.38 25.36
C GLU A 196 -0.04 -7.60 26.30
N HIS A 197 1.14 -7.16 25.87
CA HIS A 197 2.35 -7.27 26.68
C HIS A 197 2.25 -6.46 27.97
N PHE A 198 1.67 -5.26 27.92
CA PHE A 198 1.57 -4.35 29.07
C PHE A 198 0.27 -4.52 29.86
N LEU A 199 -0.83 -4.92 29.25
CA LEU A 199 -2.14 -5.00 29.91
C LEU A 199 -2.63 -6.44 30.13
N GLY A 200 -1.89 -7.46 29.63
CA GLY A 200 -2.37 -8.84 29.60
C GLY A 200 -3.32 -9.11 28.42
N LYS A 201 -3.71 -10.37 28.26
CA LYS A 201 -4.53 -10.82 27.11
C LYS A 201 -6.04 -10.68 27.35
N GLU A 202 -6.43 -10.08 28.43
CA GLU A 202 -7.83 -9.93 28.84
C GLU A 202 -8.52 -8.78 28.11
N GLN A 203 -7.74 -7.83 27.59
CA GLN A 203 -8.27 -6.68 26.83
C GLN A 203 -8.51 -7.07 25.37
N VAL A 204 -9.74 -6.85 24.91
CA VAL A 204 -10.11 -7.15 23.52
C VAL A 204 -9.56 -6.07 22.57
N VAL A 205 -8.39 -6.30 21.99
CA VAL A 205 -7.90 -5.49 20.87
C VAL A 205 -8.35 -6.13 19.56
N ARG A 206 -9.23 -5.45 18.85
CA ARG A 206 -9.70 -5.92 17.54
C ARG A 206 -8.64 -5.64 16.48
N GLN A 207 -8.05 -6.69 15.94
CA GLN A 207 -7.08 -6.61 14.86
C GLN A 207 -7.78 -6.76 13.50
N VAL A 208 -7.45 -5.87 12.53
CA VAL A 208 -8.02 -5.88 11.19
C VAL A 208 -6.95 -5.46 10.18
N GLU A 209 -6.63 -6.33 9.24
CA GLU A 209 -5.67 -6.03 8.17
C GLU A 209 -6.23 -6.45 6.82
N GLY A 210 -5.87 -5.70 5.78
CA GLY A 210 -6.31 -5.92 4.41
C GLY A 210 -7.28 -4.85 3.94
N GLU A 211 -7.10 -4.41 2.68
CA GLU A 211 -7.86 -3.29 2.14
C GLU A 211 -9.37 -3.56 2.10
N HIS A 212 -9.77 -4.78 1.82
CA HIS A 212 -11.17 -5.15 1.78
C HIS A 212 -11.77 -5.22 3.19
N GLU A 213 -11.16 -6.00 4.07
CA GLU A 213 -11.63 -6.21 5.44
C GLU A 213 -11.62 -4.91 6.27
N ALA A 214 -10.59 -4.06 6.09
CA ALA A 214 -10.47 -2.83 6.84
C ALA A 214 -11.64 -1.88 6.60
N TYR A 215 -11.98 -1.65 5.36
CA TYR A 215 -12.99 -0.63 5.02
C TYR A 215 -14.42 -1.16 5.26
N GLU A 216 -14.66 -2.44 5.08
CA GLU A 216 -15.94 -3.07 5.46
C GLU A 216 -16.12 -3.05 6.97
N TYR A 217 -15.06 -3.41 7.71
CA TYR A 217 -15.09 -3.35 9.16
C TYR A 217 -15.39 -1.93 9.67
N LEU A 218 -14.72 -0.90 9.14
CA LEU A 218 -14.93 0.49 9.57
C LEU A 218 -16.39 0.94 9.35
N ARG A 219 -17.00 0.58 8.21
CA ARG A 219 -18.43 0.85 7.97
C ARG A 219 -19.34 0.14 8.97
N SER A 220 -19.02 -1.13 9.26
CA SER A 220 -19.73 -1.92 10.26
C SER A 220 -19.53 -1.36 11.66
N TYR A 221 -18.33 -0.89 11.97
CA TYR A 221 -17.97 -0.30 13.25
C TYR A 221 -18.67 1.02 13.51
N ALA A 222 -18.81 1.87 12.50
CA ALA A 222 -19.61 3.09 12.59
C ALA A 222 -21.07 2.78 12.96
N LYS A 223 -21.68 1.77 12.31
CA LYS A 223 -23.03 1.31 12.64
C LYS A 223 -23.12 0.77 14.06
N ARG A 224 -22.07 0.05 14.53
CA ARG A 224 -22.01 -0.50 15.90
C ARG A 224 -22.03 0.62 16.95
N ILE A 225 -21.30 1.71 16.69
CA ILE A 225 -21.26 2.90 17.55
C ILE A 225 -22.63 3.58 17.58
N GLN A 226 -23.26 3.77 16.41
CA GLN A 226 -24.61 4.37 16.31
C GLN A 226 -25.68 3.55 17.06
N GLN A 227 -25.49 2.24 17.13
CA GLN A 227 -26.36 1.31 17.86
C GLN A 227 -26.04 1.22 19.35
N ASN A 228 -25.09 2.01 19.87
CA ASN A 228 -24.62 1.97 21.27
C ASN A 228 -24.24 0.55 21.75
N LYS A 229 -23.68 -0.27 20.85
CA LYS A 229 -23.18 -1.60 21.21
C LYS A 229 -21.84 -1.51 21.91
N GLU A 230 -21.53 -2.50 22.74
CA GLU A 230 -20.26 -2.63 23.41
C GLU A 230 -19.09 -2.54 22.42
N LEU A 231 -18.08 -1.76 22.77
CA LEU A 231 -16.90 -1.53 21.92
C LEU A 231 -15.69 -2.32 22.43
N PRO A 232 -14.77 -2.68 21.54
CA PRO A 232 -13.49 -3.26 21.93
C PRO A 232 -12.67 -2.29 22.77
N PHE A 233 -11.63 -2.79 23.44
CA PHE A 233 -10.66 -1.91 24.08
C PHE A 233 -10.08 -0.91 23.08
N MET A 234 -9.57 -1.41 21.95
CA MET A 234 -9.18 -0.60 20.80
C MET A 234 -9.21 -1.42 19.50
N VAL A 235 -9.13 -0.72 18.39
CA VAL A 235 -9.07 -1.29 17.04
C VAL A 235 -7.67 -1.10 16.48
N ASP A 236 -6.93 -2.19 16.29
CA ASP A 236 -5.64 -2.21 15.60
C ASP A 236 -5.89 -2.47 14.10
N ILE A 237 -5.65 -1.46 13.25
CA ILE A 237 -6.09 -1.49 11.86
C ILE A 237 -4.98 -1.07 10.89
N LEU A 238 -4.71 -1.91 9.89
CA LEU A 238 -3.78 -1.63 8.80
C LEU A 238 -4.39 -1.88 7.42
N ASN A 239 -4.04 -1.03 6.47
CA ASN A 239 -4.46 -1.18 5.07
C ASN A 239 -3.80 -2.37 4.37
N CYS A 240 -2.55 -2.71 4.70
CA CYS A 240 -1.82 -3.80 4.07
C CYS A 240 -2.06 -5.10 4.81
N ALA A 241 -2.42 -6.15 4.11
CA ALA A 241 -2.81 -7.42 4.69
C ALA A 241 -1.67 -8.20 5.36
N LYS A 242 -0.43 -8.02 4.92
CA LYS A 242 0.79 -8.52 5.63
C LYS A 242 1.42 -7.45 6.53
N GLY A 243 0.64 -6.44 6.93
CA GLY A 243 1.16 -5.29 7.65
C GLY A 243 2.16 -4.47 6.81
N CYS A 244 2.85 -3.55 7.47
CA CYS A 244 3.86 -2.71 6.84
C CYS A 244 5.14 -3.47 6.45
N LEU A 245 5.31 -4.71 6.89
CA LEU A 245 6.41 -5.60 6.47
C LEU A 245 6.39 -5.84 4.95
N TYR A 246 5.20 -5.83 4.37
CA TYR A 246 4.93 -5.97 2.94
C TYR A 246 4.11 -4.78 2.44
N GLY A 247 4.52 -3.60 2.87
CA GLY A 247 3.93 -2.34 2.41
C GLY A 247 4.15 -2.11 0.91
N THR A 248 3.44 -1.13 0.38
CA THR A 248 3.41 -0.81 -1.08
C THR A 248 4.76 -0.43 -1.69
N ALA A 249 5.81 -0.28 -0.87
CA ALA A 249 7.15 0.14 -1.27
C ALA A 249 8.24 -0.82 -0.76
N THR A 250 7.89 -2.06 -0.50
CA THR A 250 8.81 -3.17 -0.18
C THR A 250 9.00 -4.06 -1.39
N ASP A 251 10.10 -4.84 -1.42
CA ASP A 251 10.35 -5.80 -2.48
C ASP A 251 9.38 -7.00 -2.36
N PRO A 252 8.48 -7.22 -3.34
CA PRO A 252 7.51 -8.31 -3.29
C PRO A 252 8.13 -9.70 -3.43
N LYS A 253 9.39 -9.81 -3.85
CA LYS A 253 10.10 -11.08 -4.03
C LYS A 253 10.69 -11.64 -2.73
N ARG A 254 10.70 -10.87 -1.64
CA ARG A 254 11.20 -11.33 -0.33
C ARG A 254 10.31 -12.44 0.24
N GLY A 255 10.94 -13.52 0.69
CA GLY A 255 10.24 -14.63 1.31
C GLY A 255 9.48 -14.21 2.57
N THR A 256 8.20 -14.57 2.65
CA THR A 256 7.33 -14.18 3.77
C THR A 256 7.87 -14.69 5.10
N ASP A 257 8.32 -15.95 5.13
CA ASP A 257 8.79 -16.61 6.35
C ASP A 257 10.10 -15.99 6.85
N ASP A 258 11.02 -15.63 5.95
CA ASP A 258 12.30 -15.01 6.34
C ASP A 258 12.08 -13.68 7.06
N VAL A 259 11.15 -12.86 6.56
CA VAL A 259 10.79 -11.57 7.17
C VAL A 259 10.11 -11.78 8.51
N MET A 260 9.16 -12.72 8.60
CA MET A 260 8.46 -13.04 9.84
C MET A 260 9.37 -13.64 10.90
N LEU A 261 10.27 -14.55 10.52
CA LEU A 261 11.27 -15.13 11.42
C LEU A 261 12.25 -14.08 11.95
N THR A 262 12.60 -13.09 11.13
CA THR A 262 13.45 -11.97 11.57
C THR A 262 12.76 -11.14 12.65
N ILE A 263 11.47 -10.82 12.47
CA ILE A 263 10.67 -10.11 13.47
C ILE A 263 10.52 -10.94 14.75
N ALA A 264 10.26 -12.24 14.65
CA ALA A 264 10.16 -13.12 15.81
C ALA A 264 11.48 -13.18 16.62
N LYS A 265 12.63 -13.24 15.94
CA LYS A 265 13.95 -13.16 16.58
C LYS A 265 14.15 -11.81 17.30
N LEU A 266 13.75 -10.72 16.66
CA LEU A 266 13.83 -9.39 17.22
C LEU A 266 12.97 -9.27 18.49
N ARG A 267 11.72 -9.74 18.44
CA ARG A 267 10.82 -9.83 19.61
C ARG A 267 11.49 -10.57 20.77
N ASN A 268 11.97 -11.79 20.51
CA ASN A 268 12.60 -12.62 21.54
C ASN A 268 13.86 -11.95 22.13
N SER A 269 14.60 -11.19 21.32
CA SER A 269 15.76 -10.44 21.81
C SER A 269 15.38 -9.30 22.75
N LYS A 270 14.19 -8.70 22.55
CA LYS A 270 13.70 -7.58 23.38
C LYS A 270 13.03 -8.04 24.67
N THR A 271 12.34 -9.19 24.64
CA THR A 271 11.61 -9.72 25.80
C THR A 271 12.45 -10.68 26.66
N SER A 272 13.51 -11.30 26.09
CA SER A 272 14.39 -12.16 26.86
C SER A 272 15.19 -11.34 27.89
N ALA A 273 15.08 -11.74 29.14
CA ALA A 273 15.89 -11.23 30.25
C ALA A 273 17.35 -11.69 30.10
N LYS A 274 18.10 -11.17 29.12
CA LYS A 274 19.56 -11.27 29.17
C LYS A 274 20.02 -10.36 30.30
N GLN A 275 20.45 -10.97 31.39
CA GLN A 275 21.27 -10.29 32.38
C GLN A 275 22.46 -9.67 31.64
N GLU A 276 22.50 -8.36 31.52
CA GLU A 276 23.76 -7.68 31.24
C GLU A 276 24.72 -8.14 32.30
N LYS A 277 25.84 -8.72 31.88
CA LYS A 277 26.93 -9.09 32.79
C LYS A 277 27.32 -7.81 33.51
N ALA A 278 27.04 -7.80 34.83
CA ALA A 278 27.40 -6.71 35.70
C ALA A 278 28.91 -6.46 35.58
N HIS A 279 29.31 -5.41 34.89
CA HIS A 279 30.62 -4.84 35.05
C HIS A 279 30.68 -4.18 36.42
N PHE A 280 31.36 -4.86 37.33
CA PHE A 280 31.80 -4.38 38.64
C PHE A 280 30.82 -3.56 39.49
N GLY A 281 30.08 -4.22 40.36
CA GLY A 281 29.90 -3.68 41.72
C GLY A 281 28.66 -2.82 42.00
N ARG A 282 27.74 -2.53 41.05
CA ARG A 282 26.44 -1.91 41.33
C ARG A 282 25.30 -2.70 40.69
N LYS A 283 24.49 -3.35 41.52
CA LYS A 283 23.22 -3.94 41.11
C LYS A 283 22.26 -2.81 40.70
N SER A 284 22.25 -2.44 39.42
CA SER A 284 21.15 -1.65 38.88
C SER A 284 19.92 -2.57 38.82
N LYS A 285 18.93 -2.30 39.68
CA LYS A 285 17.64 -3.04 39.74
C LYS A 285 16.64 -2.60 38.66
N SER A 286 17.05 -1.88 37.65
CA SER A 286 16.13 -1.51 36.55
C SER A 286 16.02 -2.68 35.59
N ARG A 287 15.01 -3.52 35.78
CA ARG A 287 14.61 -4.51 34.77
C ARG A 287 13.95 -3.78 33.60
N SER A 288 14.34 -4.12 32.37
CA SER A 288 13.70 -3.60 31.17
C SER A 288 12.18 -3.78 31.24
N PRO A 289 11.38 -2.74 30.93
CA PRO A 289 9.91 -2.85 30.92
C PRO A 289 9.39 -3.88 29.93
N TRP A 290 10.21 -4.31 28.99
CA TRP A 290 9.85 -5.32 27.97
C TRP A 290 10.18 -6.76 28.40
N ALA A 291 10.71 -7.00 29.60
CA ALA A 291 11.11 -8.34 30.03
C ALA A 291 9.89 -9.23 30.34
N ASP A 292 9.81 -10.41 29.72
CA ASP A 292 8.73 -11.39 29.93
C ASP A 292 8.68 -11.94 31.38
N THR A 293 9.74 -11.75 32.16
CA THR A 293 9.82 -12.17 33.58
C THR A 293 9.03 -11.28 34.54
N LEU A 294 8.53 -10.13 34.09
CA LEU A 294 7.70 -9.21 34.86
C LEU A 294 6.22 -9.52 34.65
N THR A 295 5.39 -9.18 35.66
CA THR A 295 3.93 -9.21 35.45
C THR A 295 3.49 -8.08 34.52
N PRO A 296 2.30 -8.16 33.89
CA PRO A 296 1.78 -7.07 33.07
C PRO A 296 1.74 -5.74 33.81
N GLU A 297 1.33 -5.72 35.08
CA GLU A 297 1.25 -4.51 35.90
C GLU A 297 2.64 -3.90 36.16
N GLU A 298 3.64 -4.74 36.44
CA GLU A 298 5.03 -4.30 36.64
C GLU A 298 5.60 -3.74 35.34
N ARG A 299 5.31 -4.41 34.21
CA ARG A 299 5.72 -3.95 32.88
C ARG A 299 5.10 -2.62 32.52
N LEU A 300 3.78 -2.49 32.73
CA LEU A 300 3.05 -1.24 32.47
C LEU A 300 3.61 -0.09 33.31
N LYS A 301 3.80 -0.33 34.62
CA LYS A 301 4.37 0.68 35.50
C LYS A 301 5.75 1.12 35.03
N ASN A 302 6.66 0.18 34.80
CA ASN A 302 8.01 0.49 34.35
C ASN A 302 8.01 1.21 32.98
N PHE A 303 7.06 0.85 32.10
CA PHE A 303 6.88 1.49 30.80
C PHE A 303 6.39 2.93 30.94
N MET A 304 5.39 3.17 31.76
CA MET A 304 4.91 4.52 32.06
C MET A 304 5.99 5.39 32.70
N ASP A 305 6.77 4.83 33.61
CA ASP A 305 7.89 5.53 34.26
C ASP A 305 9.02 5.86 33.26
N ALA A 306 9.31 4.96 32.32
CA ALA A 306 10.35 5.17 31.30
C ALA A 306 10.05 6.38 30.40
N PHE A 307 8.78 6.60 30.07
CA PHE A 307 8.32 7.74 29.26
C PHE A 307 7.74 8.88 30.12
N GLY A 308 7.82 8.81 31.44
CA GLY A 308 7.23 9.78 32.36
C GLY A 308 7.75 11.22 32.26
N LYS A 309 8.89 11.42 31.57
CA LYS A 309 9.44 12.74 31.28
C LYS A 309 8.85 13.39 30.00
N LEU A 310 8.09 12.64 29.22
CA LEU A 310 7.46 13.14 28.01
C LEU A 310 6.11 13.79 28.33
N ASP A 311 5.85 14.92 27.70
CA ASP A 311 4.52 15.53 27.71
C ASP A 311 3.66 14.89 26.59
N ILE A 312 2.56 14.24 26.96
CA ILE A 312 1.66 13.62 25.98
C ILE A 312 1.12 14.65 24.98
N ASN A 313 0.94 15.90 25.40
CA ASN A 313 0.43 16.97 24.53
C ASN A 313 1.34 17.24 23.32
N ASP A 314 2.64 16.98 23.44
CA ASP A 314 3.57 17.08 22.32
C ASP A 314 3.28 16.06 21.21
N PHE A 315 2.66 14.95 21.56
CA PHE A 315 2.39 13.82 20.67
C PHE A 315 0.91 13.70 20.28
N MET A 316 0.09 14.69 20.64
CA MET A 316 -1.34 14.68 20.28
C MET A 316 -1.54 15.07 18.82
N ARG A 317 -2.47 14.37 18.17
CA ARG A 317 -2.87 14.60 16.78
C ARG A 317 -4.34 14.94 16.67
N SER A 318 -4.69 15.90 15.83
CA SER A 318 -6.04 16.18 15.38
C SER A 318 -6.29 15.64 13.98
N TYR A 319 -7.56 15.59 13.59
CA TYR A 319 -8.01 15.10 12.29
C TYR A 319 -8.99 16.08 11.68
N THR A 320 -9.06 16.11 10.35
CA THR A 320 -9.90 17.04 9.62
C THR A 320 -11.00 16.29 8.88
N ASN A 321 -12.25 16.72 9.05
CA ASN A 321 -13.33 16.22 8.21
C ASN A 321 -13.11 16.73 6.77
N ARG A 322 -12.78 15.80 5.89
CA ARG A 322 -12.56 16.04 4.45
C ARG A 322 -13.58 15.28 3.63
N ALA A 323 -14.80 15.13 4.18
CA ALA A 323 -15.84 14.33 3.56
C ALA A 323 -15.98 14.66 2.07
N VAL A 324 -15.88 13.63 1.26
CA VAL A 324 -16.14 13.73 -0.18
C VAL A 324 -17.63 13.57 -0.36
N HIS A 325 -18.27 14.62 -0.84
CA HIS A 325 -19.67 14.52 -1.24
C HIS A 325 -19.74 13.73 -2.54
N ILE A 326 -20.37 12.56 -2.47
CA ILE A 326 -20.65 11.74 -3.64
C ILE A 326 -22.09 12.04 -4.03
N GLU A 327 -22.27 12.71 -5.17
CA GLU A 327 -23.57 13.02 -5.70
C GLU A 327 -24.21 11.77 -6.32
N GLU A 328 -25.46 11.50 -5.97
CA GLU A 328 -26.25 10.48 -6.66
C GLU A 328 -26.80 11.08 -7.96
N PRO A 329 -26.46 10.53 -9.12
CA PRO A 329 -26.99 11.01 -10.38
C PRO A 329 -28.50 10.82 -10.45
N SER A 330 -29.20 11.80 -10.99
CA SER A 330 -30.64 11.68 -11.28
C SER A 330 -30.89 10.53 -12.27
N GLU A 331 -32.13 10.01 -12.32
CA GLU A 331 -32.47 8.95 -13.28
C GLU A 331 -32.23 9.37 -14.74
N GLN A 332 -32.42 10.65 -15.05
CA GLN A 332 -32.11 11.19 -16.38
C GLN A 332 -30.62 11.15 -16.67
N GLU A 333 -29.79 11.49 -15.69
CA GLU A 333 -28.33 11.47 -15.79
C GLU A 333 -27.78 10.03 -15.87
N LYS A 334 -28.34 9.11 -15.08
CA LYS A 334 -28.00 7.68 -15.16
C LYS A 334 -28.27 7.13 -16.55
N ASN A 335 -29.47 7.39 -17.10
CA ASN A 335 -29.85 6.94 -18.43
C ASN A 335 -28.95 7.54 -19.51
N ARG A 336 -28.61 8.84 -19.42
CA ARG A 336 -27.66 9.50 -20.31
C ARG A 336 -26.29 8.79 -20.30
N LEU A 337 -25.73 8.57 -19.11
CA LEU A 337 -24.43 7.92 -18.95
C LEU A 337 -24.46 6.46 -19.41
N PHE A 338 -25.53 5.72 -19.16
CA PHE A 338 -25.69 4.37 -19.71
C PHE A 338 -25.71 4.37 -21.24
N THR A 339 -26.44 5.29 -21.87
CA THR A 339 -26.44 5.46 -23.33
C THR A 339 -25.04 5.82 -23.84
N GLU A 340 -24.32 6.74 -23.18
CA GLU A 340 -22.94 7.06 -23.52
C GLU A 340 -22.00 5.86 -23.39
N MET A 341 -22.30 4.92 -22.49
CA MET A 341 -21.61 3.65 -22.30
C MET A 341 -22.10 2.54 -23.25
N LYS A 342 -23.04 2.85 -24.16
CA LYS A 342 -23.70 1.87 -25.06
C LYS A 342 -24.35 0.73 -24.29
N LYS A 343 -25.08 1.08 -23.24
CA LYS A 343 -25.87 0.17 -22.40
C LYS A 343 -27.32 0.59 -22.46
N ASP A 344 -27.99 0.24 -23.56
CA ASP A 344 -29.34 0.73 -23.87
C ASP A 344 -30.43 -0.20 -23.31
N THR A 345 -30.09 -1.47 -23.01
CA THR A 345 -31.04 -2.43 -22.44
C THR A 345 -30.85 -2.59 -20.93
N TYR A 346 -31.92 -3.00 -20.23
CA TYR A 346 -31.87 -3.29 -18.80
C TYR A 346 -30.79 -4.33 -18.46
N GLU A 347 -30.64 -5.36 -19.25
CA GLU A 347 -29.64 -6.42 -19.05
C GLU A 347 -28.20 -5.90 -19.17
N GLU A 348 -27.95 -4.98 -20.11
CA GLU A 348 -26.63 -4.36 -20.27
C GLU A 348 -26.31 -3.42 -19.11
N GLN A 349 -27.31 -2.69 -18.62
CA GLN A 349 -27.19 -1.77 -17.48
C GLN A 349 -26.96 -2.51 -16.16
N HIS A 350 -27.39 -3.79 -16.06
CA HIS A 350 -27.27 -4.63 -14.87
C HIS A 350 -26.40 -5.87 -15.08
N ARG A 351 -25.44 -5.79 -16.00
CA ARG A 351 -24.52 -6.90 -16.24
C ARG A 351 -23.57 -7.17 -15.07
N ASP A 352 -23.26 -6.17 -14.29
CA ASP A 352 -22.55 -6.19 -13.01
C ASP A 352 -21.34 -7.15 -12.97
N CYS A 353 -20.51 -7.10 -14.04
CA CYS A 353 -19.39 -8.03 -14.24
C CYS A 353 -18.15 -7.70 -13.39
N GLU A 354 -18.16 -6.62 -12.64
CA GLU A 354 -17.11 -6.14 -11.72
C GLU A 354 -15.73 -5.87 -12.35
N SER A 355 -15.55 -6.11 -13.66
CA SER A 355 -14.26 -5.96 -14.36
C SER A 355 -13.71 -4.52 -14.33
N CYS A 356 -14.55 -3.53 -14.10
CA CYS A 356 -14.18 -2.13 -13.93
C CYS A 356 -13.80 -1.77 -12.48
N GLY A 357 -13.85 -2.73 -11.54
CA GLY A 357 -13.58 -2.53 -10.12
C GLY A 357 -14.78 -2.03 -9.31
N TYR A 358 -15.95 -1.93 -9.91
CA TYR A 358 -17.22 -1.58 -9.21
C TYR A 358 -18.14 -2.80 -9.16
N SER A 359 -18.81 -2.96 -8.03
CA SER A 359 -19.73 -4.08 -7.77
C SER A 359 -21.00 -4.06 -8.63
N SER A 360 -21.31 -2.94 -9.29
CA SER A 360 -22.44 -2.82 -10.22
C SER A 360 -22.18 -1.77 -11.30
N CYS A 361 -22.87 -1.88 -12.42
CA CYS A 361 -22.83 -0.90 -13.49
C CYS A 361 -23.37 0.46 -13.03
N THR A 362 -24.37 0.49 -12.13
CA THR A 362 -24.89 1.71 -11.51
C THR A 362 -23.83 2.40 -10.66
N ASN A 363 -23.01 1.65 -9.89
CA ASN A 363 -21.92 2.23 -9.13
C ASN A 363 -20.82 2.81 -10.04
N MET A 364 -20.56 2.19 -11.19
CA MET A 364 -19.65 2.74 -12.18
C MET A 364 -20.19 4.06 -12.77
N VAL A 365 -21.47 4.10 -13.13
CA VAL A 365 -22.14 5.32 -13.62
C VAL A 365 -22.06 6.44 -12.58
N ARG A 366 -22.32 6.15 -11.31
CA ARG A 366 -22.12 7.10 -10.22
C ARG A 366 -20.68 7.61 -10.14
N ALA A 367 -19.71 6.75 -10.32
CA ALA A 367 -18.30 7.14 -10.31
C ALA A 367 -17.93 8.02 -11.51
N ILE A 368 -18.51 7.78 -12.69
CA ILE A 368 -18.33 8.62 -13.88
C ILE A 368 -18.97 9.99 -13.66
N HIS A 369 -20.21 10.02 -13.12
CA HIS A 369 -20.90 11.27 -12.77
C HIS A 369 -20.07 12.15 -11.85
N ASN A 370 -19.42 11.56 -10.85
CA ASN A 370 -18.54 12.25 -9.90
C ASN A 370 -17.11 12.51 -10.43
N GLY A 371 -16.83 12.24 -11.70
CA GLY A 371 -15.53 12.52 -12.30
C GLY A 371 -14.37 11.65 -11.78
N VAL A 372 -14.65 10.55 -11.07
CA VAL A 372 -13.63 9.65 -10.50
C VAL A 372 -13.40 8.39 -11.32
N ASN A 373 -14.19 8.22 -12.40
CA ASN A 373 -14.00 7.17 -13.39
C ASN A 373 -14.38 7.65 -14.79
N VAL A 374 -14.06 6.85 -15.80
CA VAL A 374 -14.37 7.12 -17.21
C VAL A 374 -14.98 5.88 -17.86
N LYS A 375 -15.79 6.07 -18.89
CA LYS A 375 -16.50 4.98 -19.59
C LYS A 375 -15.56 3.98 -20.25
N GLU A 376 -14.36 4.41 -20.65
CA GLU A 376 -13.32 3.59 -21.25
C GLU A 376 -12.78 2.50 -20.31
N ASN A 377 -13.05 2.59 -19.02
CA ASN A 377 -12.72 1.54 -18.05
C ASN A 377 -13.77 0.40 -18.02
N CYS A 378 -14.88 0.54 -18.75
CA CYS A 378 -15.84 -0.55 -18.93
C CYS A 378 -15.39 -1.49 -20.05
N VAL A 379 -15.05 -2.74 -19.70
CA VAL A 379 -14.62 -3.75 -20.67
C VAL A 379 -15.66 -3.98 -21.79
N HIS A 380 -16.95 -3.91 -21.45
CA HIS A 380 -18.03 -4.08 -22.44
C HIS A 380 -18.15 -2.88 -23.38
N TYR A 381 -17.96 -1.66 -22.86
CA TYR A 381 -17.91 -0.45 -23.71
C TYR A 381 -16.74 -0.52 -24.69
N VAL A 382 -15.53 -0.81 -24.20
CA VAL A 382 -14.32 -0.89 -25.04
C VAL A 382 -14.46 -2.01 -26.08
N ARG A 383 -15.00 -3.16 -25.67
CA ARG A 383 -15.27 -4.27 -26.60
C ARG A 383 -16.31 -3.88 -27.67
N GLY A 384 -17.41 -3.26 -27.27
CA GLY A 384 -18.44 -2.77 -28.20
C GLY A 384 -17.90 -1.75 -29.20
N MET A 385 -17.03 -0.83 -28.73
CA MET A 385 -16.34 0.12 -29.60
C MET A 385 -15.42 -0.58 -30.60
N ALA A 386 -14.64 -1.57 -30.13
CA ALA A 386 -13.75 -2.34 -31.00
C ALA A 386 -14.53 -3.17 -32.02
N GLU A 387 -15.68 -3.75 -31.63
CA GLU A 387 -16.57 -4.50 -32.55
C GLU A 387 -17.19 -3.58 -33.60
N GLU A 388 -17.62 -2.37 -33.23
CA GLU A 388 -18.12 -1.37 -34.19
C GLU A 388 -17.03 -0.90 -35.15
N GLU A 389 -15.84 -0.63 -34.64
CA GLU A 389 -14.70 -0.22 -35.43
C GLU A 389 -14.28 -1.34 -36.41
N ALA A 390 -14.25 -2.59 -35.92
CA ALA A 390 -13.98 -3.76 -36.74
C ALA A 390 -15.03 -3.92 -37.85
N LYS A 391 -16.32 -3.71 -37.54
CA LYS A 391 -17.41 -3.74 -38.51
C LYS A 391 -17.26 -2.65 -39.57
N LYS A 392 -16.96 -1.43 -39.13
CA LYS A 392 -16.72 -0.30 -40.05
C LYS A 392 -15.51 -0.53 -40.96
N ILE A 393 -14.44 -1.11 -40.38
CA ILE A 393 -13.25 -1.50 -41.15
C ILE A 393 -13.60 -2.61 -42.15
N ALA A 394 -14.44 -3.58 -41.76
CA ALA A 394 -14.91 -4.64 -42.67
C ALA A 394 -15.76 -4.07 -43.82
N GLU A 395 -16.68 -3.15 -43.52
CA GLU A 395 -17.50 -2.46 -44.53
C GLU A 395 -16.62 -1.63 -45.50
N LEU A 396 -15.63 -0.91 -44.97
CA LEU A 396 -14.68 -0.16 -45.79
C LEU A 396 -13.83 -1.08 -46.67
N ARG A 397 -13.36 -2.20 -46.14
CA ARG A 397 -12.61 -3.21 -46.91
C ARG A 397 -13.45 -3.84 -48.00
N ASP A 398 -14.73 -4.07 -47.73
CA ASP A 398 -15.65 -4.64 -48.74
C ASP A 398 -15.95 -3.62 -49.84
N GLN A 399 -16.08 -2.33 -49.48
CA GLN A 399 -16.14 -1.23 -50.46
C GLN A 399 -14.85 -1.12 -51.28
N GLU A 400 -13.68 -1.14 -50.63
CA GLU A 400 -12.38 -1.13 -51.29
C GLU A 400 -12.22 -2.34 -52.21
N ARG A 401 -12.68 -3.54 -51.77
CA ARG A 401 -12.66 -4.75 -52.61
C ARG A 401 -13.54 -4.58 -53.82
N THR A 402 -14.76 -4.07 -53.65
CA THR A 402 -15.69 -3.81 -54.76
C THR A 402 -15.12 -2.79 -55.74
N GLU A 403 -14.52 -1.71 -55.20
CA GLU A 403 -13.81 -0.73 -56.05
C GLU A 403 -12.57 -1.33 -56.74
N GLN A 404 -11.84 -2.23 -56.06
CA GLN A 404 -10.72 -2.94 -56.67
C GLN A 404 -11.20 -3.91 -57.78
N GLU A 405 -12.29 -4.63 -57.55
CA GLU A 405 -12.89 -5.50 -58.58
C GLU A 405 -13.33 -4.71 -59.80
N ILE A 406 -14.01 -3.56 -59.60
CA ILE A 406 -14.37 -2.64 -60.67
C ILE A 406 -13.12 -2.07 -61.36
N ARG A 407 -12.11 -1.72 -60.61
CA ARG A 407 -10.84 -1.22 -61.12
C ARG A 407 -10.06 -2.29 -61.85
N GLN A 408 -10.08 -3.54 -61.35
CA GLN A 408 -9.48 -4.69 -62.02
C GLN A 408 -10.18 -5.01 -63.33
N GLN A 409 -11.50 -4.90 -63.36
CA GLN A 409 -12.29 -5.11 -64.61
C GLN A 409 -12.00 -4.04 -65.67
N LYS A 410 -11.83 -2.77 -65.20
CA LYS A 410 -11.35 -1.69 -66.05
C LYS A 410 -9.91 -1.90 -66.55
N ILE A 411 -9.04 -2.44 -65.67
CA ILE A 411 -7.64 -2.76 -65.99
C ILE A 411 -7.62 -3.91 -67.00
N THR A 412 -8.49 -4.94 -66.83
CA THR A 412 -8.62 -6.05 -67.80
C THR A 412 -9.08 -5.53 -69.13
N ASP A 413 -10.11 -4.67 -69.15
CA ASP A 413 -10.59 -3.99 -70.36
C ASP A 413 -9.52 -3.11 -71.05
N ILE A 414 -8.67 -2.48 -70.22
CA ILE A 414 -7.54 -1.69 -70.70
C ILE A 414 -6.41 -2.61 -71.18
N THR A 415 -6.15 -3.72 -70.48
CA THR A 415 -5.10 -4.69 -70.86
C THR A 415 -5.43 -5.40 -72.17
N ASP A 416 -6.69 -5.75 -72.37
CA ASP A 416 -7.15 -6.29 -73.66
C ASP A 416 -6.99 -5.32 -74.87
N ARG A 417 -7.03 -4.00 -74.54
CA ARG A 417 -6.68 -2.94 -75.48
C ARG A 417 -5.16 -2.73 -75.67
N PHE A 418 -4.36 -3.12 -74.66
CA PHE A 418 -2.89 -2.97 -74.61
C PHE A 418 -2.13 -4.23 -75.12
N ILE A 419 -2.79 -5.38 -75.25
CA ILE A 419 -2.17 -6.58 -75.85
C ILE A 419 -1.67 -6.32 -77.31
N THR A 420 -2.12 -5.23 -77.87
CA THR A 420 -1.65 -4.76 -79.23
C THR A 420 -0.37 -3.89 -79.17
N LEU A 421 0.17 -3.66 -77.99
CA LEU A 421 1.35 -2.81 -77.83
C LEU A 421 2.49 -3.60 -77.14
N SER A 422 3.26 -4.35 -77.99
CA SER A 422 4.40 -5.17 -77.49
C SER A 422 5.60 -4.40 -76.93
N ASP A 423 5.51 -3.06 -76.92
CA ASP A 423 6.65 -2.25 -76.49
C ASP A 423 6.69 -1.95 -74.96
N ASN A 424 5.61 -2.28 -74.16
CA ASN A 424 5.58 -1.96 -72.74
C ASN A 424 6.05 -3.11 -71.84
N ILE A 425 6.48 -4.26 -72.40
CA ILE A 425 6.99 -5.40 -71.57
C ILE A 425 8.27 -5.06 -70.84
N ALA A 426 9.11 -4.17 -71.37
CA ALA A 426 10.33 -3.74 -70.77
C ALA A 426 10.10 -2.89 -69.47
N GLU A 427 9.06 -2.02 -69.49
CA GLU A 427 8.69 -1.22 -68.31
C GLU A 427 8.04 -2.11 -67.23
N LEU A 428 7.27 -3.14 -67.62
CA LEU A 428 6.68 -4.08 -66.68
C LEU A 428 7.73 -4.93 -65.94
N ASN A 429 8.84 -5.27 -66.61
CA ASN A 429 9.94 -5.99 -65.94
C ASN A 429 10.66 -5.14 -64.91
N THR A 430 10.84 -3.83 -65.21
CA THR A 430 11.45 -2.89 -64.26
C THR A 430 10.56 -2.70 -63.02
N ALA A 431 9.23 -2.56 -63.23
CA ALA A 431 8.26 -2.45 -62.11
C ALA A 431 8.16 -3.73 -61.27
N ASN A 432 8.39 -4.91 -61.88
CA ASN A 432 8.44 -6.18 -61.13
C ASN A 432 9.72 -6.30 -60.25
N GLU A 433 10.87 -5.81 -60.72
CA GLU A 433 12.10 -5.76 -59.93
C GLU A 433 11.97 -4.80 -58.75
N GLU A 434 11.35 -3.63 -58.95
CA GLU A 434 11.08 -2.67 -57.85
C GLU A 434 10.10 -3.26 -56.82
N SER A 435 9.02 -3.93 -57.26
CA SER A 435 8.07 -4.59 -56.40
C SER A 435 8.68 -5.74 -55.60
N ALA A 436 9.63 -6.47 -56.18
CA ALA A 436 10.37 -7.53 -55.48
C ALA A 436 11.26 -6.97 -54.37
N ASN A 437 11.89 -5.79 -54.62
CA ASN A 437 12.67 -5.10 -53.62
C ASN A 437 11.81 -4.55 -52.47
N GLU A 438 10.64 -3.98 -52.79
CA GLU A 438 9.68 -3.52 -51.77
C GLU A 438 9.09 -4.69 -50.96
N ALA A 439 8.80 -5.85 -51.61
CA ALA A 439 8.37 -7.05 -50.91
C ALA A 439 9.44 -7.59 -49.93
N THR A 440 10.70 -7.45 -50.29
CA THR A 440 11.83 -7.81 -49.40
C THR A 440 11.90 -6.87 -48.17
N ASN A 441 11.68 -5.57 -48.39
CA ASN A 441 11.64 -4.61 -47.30
C ASN A 441 10.42 -4.85 -46.38
N LEU A 442 9.25 -5.18 -46.99
CA LEU A 442 8.04 -5.51 -46.22
C LEU A 442 8.23 -6.78 -45.37
N ALA A 443 8.91 -7.80 -45.92
CA ALA A 443 9.25 -9.01 -45.17
C ALA A 443 10.13 -8.70 -43.95
N GLN A 444 11.05 -7.74 -44.09
CA GLN A 444 11.88 -7.28 -42.97
C GLN A 444 11.03 -6.57 -41.88
N TYR A 445 10.10 -5.71 -42.30
CA TYR A 445 9.18 -5.06 -41.35
C TYR A 445 8.29 -6.07 -40.61
N ILE A 446 7.84 -7.14 -41.31
CA ILE A 446 7.04 -8.21 -40.70
C ILE A 446 7.88 -8.97 -39.64
N GLN A 447 9.16 -9.21 -39.91
CA GLN A 447 10.06 -9.83 -38.92
C GLN A 447 10.27 -8.95 -37.71
N ASP A 448 10.44 -7.63 -37.91
CA ASP A 448 10.59 -6.70 -36.82
C ASP A 448 9.31 -6.59 -35.96
N ILE A 449 8.13 -6.63 -36.61
CA ILE A 449 6.84 -6.70 -35.90
C ILE A 449 6.72 -8.01 -35.12
N SER A 450 7.12 -9.15 -35.73
CA SER A 450 7.10 -10.45 -35.04
C SER A 450 7.96 -10.43 -33.77
N ARG A 451 9.17 -9.86 -33.86
CA ARG A 451 10.05 -9.71 -32.69
C ARG A 451 9.42 -8.83 -31.61
N LEU A 452 8.77 -7.72 -32.02
CA LEU A 452 8.04 -6.85 -31.09
C LEU A 452 6.87 -7.58 -30.41
N CYS A 453 6.17 -8.44 -31.16
CA CYS A 453 5.11 -9.28 -30.60
C CYS A 453 5.66 -10.30 -29.58
N ASP A 454 6.83 -10.89 -29.86
CA ASP A 454 7.47 -11.80 -28.93
C ASP A 454 7.92 -11.08 -27.66
N GLU A 455 8.52 -9.89 -27.77
CA GLU A 455 8.88 -9.04 -26.63
C GLU A 455 7.65 -8.61 -25.82
N LEU A 456 6.54 -8.30 -26.50
CA LEU A 456 5.27 -7.99 -25.86
C LEU A 456 4.69 -9.20 -25.13
N ASN A 457 4.70 -10.38 -25.78
CA ASN A 457 4.24 -11.64 -25.17
C ASN A 457 5.05 -11.98 -23.90
N GLU A 458 6.37 -11.81 -23.95
CA GLU A 458 7.20 -12.01 -22.77
C GLU A 458 6.88 -10.99 -21.66
N SER A 459 6.65 -9.73 -22.02
CA SER A 459 6.22 -8.70 -21.08
C SER A 459 4.89 -9.03 -20.41
N ILE A 460 3.93 -9.53 -21.21
CA ILE A 460 2.61 -9.99 -20.74
C ILE A 460 2.77 -11.21 -19.81
N ARG A 461 3.65 -12.16 -20.16
CA ARG A 461 3.94 -13.33 -19.34
C ARG A 461 4.54 -12.91 -17.98
N ILE A 462 5.53 -12.03 -18.03
CA ILE A 462 6.14 -11.48 -16.80
C ILE A 462 5.09 -10.78 -15.94
N MET A 463 4.19 -10.01 -16.54
CA MET A 463 3.12 -9.30 -15.83
C MET A 463 2.10 -10.28 -15.23
N SER A 464 1.75 -11.34 -15.97
CA SER A 464 0.88 -12.42 -15.47
C SER A 464 1.51 -13.15 -14.28
N ASP A 465 2.79 -13.49 -14.39
CA ASP A 465 3.54 -14.14 -13.31
C ASP A 465 3.60 -13.22 -12.08
N PHE A 466 3.84 -11.92 -12.30
CA PHE A 466 3.84 -10.93 -11.22
C PHE A 466 2.49 -10.87 -10.49
N ILE A 467 1.38 -10.84 -11.23
CA ILE A 467 0.03 -10.83 -10.63
C ILE A 467 -0.25 -12.13 -9.88
N SER A 468 0.23 -13.27 -10.41
CA SER A 468 0.09 -14.56 -9.73
C SER A 468 0.82 -14.58 -8.39
N VAL A 469 2.07 -14.10 -8.38
CA VAL A 469 2.86 -13.98 -7.15
C VAL A 469 2.21 -13.00 -6.17
N TYR A 470 1.68 -11.90 -6.68
CA TYR A 470 0.97 -10.90 -5.89
C TYR A 470 -0.28 -11.47 -5.21
N LYS A 471 -1.13 -12.23 -5.96
CA LYS A 471 -2.28 -12.92 -5.40
C LYS A 471 -1.88 -13.90 -4.30
N LYS A 472 -0.88 -14.73 -4.55
CA LYS A 472 -0.39 -15.67 -3.56
C LYS A 472 0.10 -14.97 -2.29
N SER A 473 0.79 -13.85 -2.45
CA SER A 473 1.20 -13.02 -1.33
C SER A 473 0.00 -12.50 -0.52
N ASN A 474 -1.06 -12.06 -1.19
CA ASN A 474 -2.30 -11.62 -0.55
C ASN A 474 -2.98 -12.73 0.25
N GLU A 475 -3.03 -13.96 -0.30
CA GLU A 475 -3.59 -15.14 0.39
C GLU A 475 -2.81 -15.46 1.68
N ASP A 476 -1.49 -15.47 1.62
CA ASP A 476 -0.62 -15.74 2.78
C ASP A 476 -0.85 -14.70 3.89
N ILE A 477 -1.01 -13.43 3.50
CA ILE A 477 -1.27 -12.35 4.46
C ILE A 477 -2.68 -12.48 5.06
N SER A 478 -3.67 -12.88 4.26
CA SER A 478 -5.04 -13.09 4.74
C SER A 478 -5.09 -14.20 5.80
N ALA A 479 -4.29 -15.25 5.62
CA ALA A 479 -4.15 -16.30 6.60
C ALA A 479 -3.59 -15.79 7.93
N ILE A 480 -2.53 -14.95 7.87
CA ILE A 480 -1.93 -14.34 9.06
C ILE A 480 -2.91 -13.42 9.77
N ALA A 481 -3.62 -12.57 9.02
CA ALA A 481 -4.66 -11.72 9.58
C ALA A 481 -5.77 -12.56 10.26
N GLY A 482 -6.17 -13.68 9.63
CA GLY A 482 -7.11 -14.63 10.25
C GLY A 482 -6.63 -15.19 11.57
N GLN A 483 -5.38 -15.62 11.63
CA GLN A 483 -4.77 -16.12 12.88
C GLN A 483 -4.69 -15.03 13.95
N THR A 484 -4.33 -13.83 13.55
CA THR A 484 -4.22 -12.68 14.45
C THR A 484 -5.60 -12.30 15.03
N ASN A 485 -6.65 -12.40 14.21
CA ASN A 485 -8.03 -12.20 14.65
C ASN A 485 -8.45 -13.25 15.71
N LEU A 486 -8.10 -14.51 15.49
CA LEU A 486 -8.36 -15.58 16.47
C LEU A 486 -7.58 -15.37 17.78
N LEU A 487 -6.33 -14.95 17.67
CA LEU A 487 -5.50 -14.64 18.83
C LEU A 487 -6.07 -13.45 19.63
N SER A 488 -6.54 -12.42 18.95
CA SER A 488 -7.17 -11.25 19.58
C SER A 488 -8.49 -11.63 20.27
N LEU A 489 -9.28 -12.49 19.63
CA LEU A 489 -10.53 -13.00 20.23
C LEU A 489 -10.24 -13.79 21.52
N ASN A 490 -9.23 -14.65 21.49
CA ASN A 490 -8.81 -15.39 22.67
C ASN A 490 -8.31 -14.44 23.78
N ALA A 491 -7.55 -13.43 23.41
CA ALA A 491 -7.10 -12.39 24.33
C ALA A 491 -8.28 -11.59 24.93
N SER A 492 -9.30 -11.30 24.12
CA SER A 492 -10.53 -10.64 24.57
C SER A 492 -11.31 -11.46 25.57
N ILE A 493 -11.42 -12.77 25.31
CA ILE A 493 -12.09 -13.71 26.20
C ILE A 493 -11.35 -13.78 27.55
N GLU A 494 -10.02 -13.84 27.54
CA GLU A 494 -9.23 -13.90 28.76
C GLU A 494 -9.21 -12.56 29.51
N ALA A 495 -9.22 -11.44 28.77
CA ALA A 495 -9.38 -10.12 29.34
C ALA A 495 -10.75 -9.95 30.04
N ALA A 496 -11.82 -10.44 29.42
CA ALA A 496 -13.15 -10.45 30.02
C ALA A 496 -13.21 -11.33 31.27
N ARG A 497 -12.48 -12.44 31.28
CA ARG A 497 -12.39 -13.38 32.41
C ARG A 497 -11.69 -12.78 33.63
N ALA A 498 -10.77 -11.83 33.41
CA ALA A 498 -10.08 -11.11 34.48
C ALA A 498 -10.87 -9.92 35.05
N GLY A 499 -12.06 -9.63 34.55
CA GLY A 499 -12.97 -8.61 35.07
C GLY A 499 -12.38 -7.19 35.02
N GLU A 500 -12.53 -6.44 36.10
CA GLU A 500 -12.04 -5.03 36.19
C GLU A 500 -10.52 -4.89 35.92
N ASN A 501 -9.72 -5.87 36.30
CA ASN A 501 -8.27 -5.86 36.09
C ASN A 501 -7.90 -6.16 34.62
N GLY A 502 -8.83 -6.74 33.86
CA GLY A 502 -8.64 -7.03 32.43
C GLY A 502 -9.03 -5.90 31.48
N ARG A 503 -9.63 -4.82 31.95
CA ARG A 503 -10.27 -3.77 31.15
C ARG A 503 -9.33 -3.11 30.13
N GLY A 504 -8.08 -2.80 30.53
CA GLY A 504 -7.07 -2.25 29.64
C GLY A 504 -6.67 -3.24 28.52
N PHE A 505 -6.54 -4.53 28.89
CA PHE A 505 -6.22 -5.60 27.96
C PHE A 505 -7.37 -5.90 26.99
N ALA A 506 -8.63 -5.79 27.43
CA ALA A 506 -9.80 -5.98 26.58
C ALA A 506 -9.83 -4.95 25.45
N VAL A 507 -9.52 -3.67 25.74
CA VAL A 507 -9.45 -2.61 24.73
C VAL A 507 -8.33 -2.88 23.71
N VAL A 508 -7.15 -3.30 24.16
CA VAL A 508 -6.03 -3.63 23.25
C VAL A 508 -6.36 -4.84 22.37
N ALA A 509 -6.96 -5.87 22.94
CA ALA A 509 -7.37 -7.05 22.19
C ALA A 509 -8.43 -6.71 21.12
N GLU A 510 -9.37 -5.81 21.41
CA GLU A 510 -10.37 -5.37 20.43
C GLU A 510 -9.77 -4.47 19.36
N GLU A 511 -8.77 -3.63 19.70
CA GLU A 511 -8.02 -2.84 18.71
C GLU A 511 -7.25 -3.73 17.74
N ILE A 512 -6.58 -4.77 18.25
CA ILE A 512 -5.88 -5.75 17.40
C ILE A 512 -6.89 -6.51 16.53
N ARG A 513 -8.08 -6.82 17.05
CA ARG A 513 -9.16 -7.46 16.29
C ARG A 513 -9.60 -6.59 15.11
N THR A 514 -9.82 -5.32 15.39
CA THR A 514 -10.22 -4.32 14.39
C THR A 514 -9.14 -4.14 13.32
N LEU A 515 -7.86 -4.14 13.73
CA LEU A 515 -6.75 -4.05 12.80
C LEU A 515 -6.64 -5.29 11.90
N SER A 516 -6.90 -6.49 12.44
CA SER A 516 -6.93 -7.73 11.66
C SER A 516 -8.06 -7.75 10.63
N ASP A 517 -9.26 -7.31 11.00
CA ASP A 517 -10.39 -7.24 10.08
C ASP A 517 -10.14 -6.18 9.00
N SER A 518 -9.61 -5.03 9.38
CA SER A 518 -9.20 -3.98 8.43
C SER A 518 -8.12 -4.47 7.44
N THR A 519 -7.18 -5.30 7.89
CA THR A 519 -6.17 -5.91 7.03
C THR A 519 -6.82 -6.83 6.00
N LYS A 520 -7.78 -7.65 6.40
CA LYS A 520 -8.52 -8.54 5.48
C LYS A 520 -9.35 -7.76 4.45
N ASP A 521 -9.98 -6.66 4.85
CA ASP A 521 -10.73 -5.79 3.94
C ASP A 521 -9.84 -5.18 2.86
N LEU A 522 -8.66 -4.74 3.25
CA LEU A 522 -7.66 -4.20 2.33
C LEU A 522 -7.14 -5.24 1.33
N LEU A 523 -6.95 -6.49 1.76
CA LEU A 523 -6.55 -7.57 0.85
C LEU A 523 -7.62 -7.88 -0.18
N THR A 524 -8.88 -7.92 0.24
CA THR A 524 -9.97 -8.18 -0.69
C THR A 524 -10.09 -7.07 -1.74
N GLN A 525 -9.83 -5.80 -1.37
CA GLN A 525 -9.74 -4.71 -2.34
C GLN A 525 -8.52 -4.84 -3.26
N ASN A 526 -7.39 -5.33 -2.75
CA ASN A 526 -6.20 -5.59 -3.56
C ASN A 526 -6.44 -6.73 -4.55
N ASP A 527 -7.13 -7.80 -4.11
CA ASP A 527 -7.51 -8.90 -4.99
C ASP A 527 -8.48 -8.45 -6.07
N GLN A 528 -9.49 -7.64 -5.74
CA GLN A 528 -10.39 -7.04 -6.73
C GLN A 528 -9.63 -6.18 -7.75
N LYS A 529 -8.63 -5.41 -7.30
CA LYS A 529 -7.79 -4.64 -8.22
C LYS A 529 -6.92 -5.53 -9.09
N ALA A 530 -6.32 -6.58 -8.52
CA ALA A 530 -5.55 -7.56 -9.27
C ALA A 530 -6.44 -8.31 -10.28
N GLU A 531 -7.66 -8.68 -9.89
CA GLU A 531 -8.66 -9.28 -10.78
C GLU A 531 -9.15 -8.32 -11.87
N ALA A 532 -9.22 -7.03 -11.60
CA ALA A 532 -9.54 -6.02 -12.59
C ALA A 532 -8.41 -5.79 -13.61
N ILE A 533 -7.16 -6.12 -13.25
CA ILE A 533 -6.00 -6.02 -14.14
C ILE A 533 -5.91 -7.24 -15.06
N LEU A 534 -6.20 -8.45 -14.56
CA LEU A 534 -6.12 -9.71 -15.31
C LEU A 534 -6.90 -9.69 -16.64
N PRO A 535 -8.18 -9.26 -16.67
CA PRO A 535 -8.93 -9.13 -17.94
C PRO A 535 -8.31 -8.12 -18.90
N LYS A 536 -7.68 -7.06 -18.38
CA LYS A 536 -7.01 -6.07 -19.23
C LYS A 536 -5.74 -6.63 -19.86
N ILE A 537 -5.00 -7.47 -19.13
CA ILE A 537 -3.84 -8.21 -19.65
C ILE A 537 -4.30 -9.24 -20.68
N CYS A 538 -5.40 -9.97 -20.43
CA CYS A 538 -5.98 -10.90 -21.39
C CYS A 538 -6.48 -10.20 -22.67
N LEU A 539 -7.05 -9.01 -22.56
CA LEU A 539 -7.48 -8.19 -23.69
C LEU A 539 -6.29 -7.73 -24.55
N LEU A 540 -5.17 -7.38 -23.95
CA LEU A 540 -3.92 -7.07 -24.66
C LEU A 540 -3.35 -8.29 -25.39
N TYR A 541 -3.69 -9.51 -24.96
CA TYR A 541 -3.28 -10.76 -25.62
C TYR A 541 -4.20 -11.15 -26.77
N THR A 542 -5.46 -10.72 -26.77
CA THR A 542 -6.49 -11.14 -27.74
C THR A 542 -6.82 -10.07 -28.80
N SER A 543 -6.33 -8.85 -28.66
CA SER A 543 -6.45 -7.76 -29.65
C SER A 543 -5.22 -7.67 -30.55
#